data_7b5b32db64fe7bd65eea388ea7a724b6
#
_entry.id   7b5b32db64fe7bd65eea388ea7a724b6
#
_cell.length_a   1.000
_cell.length_b   1.000
_cell.length_c   1.000
_cell.angle_alpha   90.00
_cell.angle_beta   90.00
_cell.angle_gamma   90.00
#
_symmetry.space_group_name_H-M   'P 1'
#
loop_
_entity.id
_entity.type
_entity.pdbx_description
1 polymer ?
#
loop_
_entity_poly.entity_id
_entity_poly.type
_entity_poly.pdbx_seq_one_letter_code
_entity_poly.pdbx_strand_id
1 'polypeptide(L)'
;MLIIGGTFPNLALSNSSSHHKGNSSSHIRSSSGVATSTNNSGNAVSDLGVDHNQSSSRPLYFAPSPPSSASRSNVSSNNNKLVMIGFDDSYKSQILYAKPILDKYGFKASFFEVCTWIGKTKDRQTWQDIAALQRDGMDLESHTMTHAHLPTLLSSPSQLTYEIGGSKQCLANHGVNATIFGYPLNLGSDRPSIVNVVAKYYNLARSGSAPLMFLNCNGYLKESQNDCSTYSANGKLTYANRYDIKSDSFRHVDSNHNYSPPEEFQKFVQRMNSQIPYNTNGKINAIPIITYHNLTNSLQDYNRMASTITVALFAQQMKYLHDNGFRVLLLNQLVYDPNNNVFDIKNASSYTTNAATLVR
;
A
#
# COMPACT_ATOMS: atom_id res chain seq x y z
N MET A 1 5.64 28.72 -46.21
CA MET A 1 4.24 28.57 -46.63
C MET A 1 4.17 27.35 -47.52
N LEU A 2 3.87 26.21 -46.95
CA LEU A 2 3.39 25.03 -47.68
C LEU A 2 2.65 24.16 -46.66
N ILE A 3 1.34 24.11 -46.82
CA ILE A 3 0.40 23.31 -46.02
C ILE A 3 0.26 21.98 -46.76
N ILE A 4 0.55 20.84 -46.10
CA ILE A 4 0.18 19.53 -46.62
C ILE A 4 -0.80 18.91 -45.61
N GLY A 5 -2.06 18.92 -45.99
CA GLY A 5 -3.13 18.20 -45.33
C GLY A 5 -3.08 16.71 -45.63
N GLY A 6 -3.07 15.88 -44.61
CA GLY A 6 -3.24 14.45 -44.73
C GLY A 6 -4.56 14.04 -44.11
N THR A 7 -5.47 13.57 -44.94
CA THR A 7 -6.77 13.01 -44.60
C THR A 7 -6.62 11.56 -44.10
N PHE A 8 -7.22 11.25 -42.94
CA PHE A 8 -7.34 9.87 -42.43
C PHE A 8 -8.65 9.25 -42.92
N PRO A 9 -8.65 8.00 -43.34
CA PRO A 9 -9.88 7.28 -43.69
C PRO A 9 -10.58 6.72 -42.46
N ASN A 10 -11.89 6.91 -42.42
CA ASN A 10 -12.83 6.26 -41.49
C ASN A 10 -12.87 4.74 -41.75
N LEU A 11 -12.65 3.93 -40.71
CA LEU A 11 -12.98 2.51 -40.75
C LEU A 11 -14.33 2.29 -40.06
N ALA A 12 -15.28 1.78 -40.84
CA ALA A 12 -16.61 1.41 -40.40
C ALA A 12 -16.57 0.08 -39.61
N LEU A 13 -17.33 0.05 -38.51
CA LEU A 13 -17.59 -1.13 -37.71
C LEU A 13 -18.69 -1.97 -38.39
N SER A 14 -18.37 -3.21 -38.73
CA SER A 14 -19.38 -4.21 -39.09
C SER A 14 -19.74 -5.07 -37.88
N ASN A 15 -21.02 -5.01 -37.49
CA ASN A 15 -21.67 -5.92 -36.58
C ASN A 15 -21.91 -7.26 -37.25
N SER A 16 -21.50 -8.36 -36.64
CA SER A 16 -22.05 -9.69 -36.94
C SER A 16 -22.50 -10.37 -35.64
N SER A 17 -23.81 -10.45 -35.48
CA SER A 17 -24.51 -11.24 -34.49
C SER A 17 -24.58 -12.70 -34.99
N SER A 18 -24.22 -13.66 -34.14
CA SER A 18 -24.62 -15.05 -34.33
C SER A 18 -25.25 -15.60 -33.06
N HIS A 19 -26.54 -15.88 -33.18
CA HIS A 19 -27.37 -16.64 -32.25
C HIS A 19 -26.91 -18.11 -32.23
N HIS A 20 -26.77 -18.69 -31.03
CA HIS A 20 -26.97 -20.13 -30.86
C HIS A 20 -27.89 -20.38 -29.66
N LYS A 21 -29.05 -20.96 -29.99
CA LYS A 21 -30.00 -21.59 -29.07
C LYS A 21 -29.55 -23.02 -28.80
N GLY A 22 -29.72 -23.47 -27.58
CA GLY A 22 -29.61 -24.87 -27.20
C GLY A 22 -30.15 -25.14 -25.82
N ASN A 23 -31.24 -25.69 -25.78
CA ASN A 23 -32.32 -26.14 -24.97
C ASN A 23 -31.99 -27.27 -23.98
N SER A 24 -32.86 -27.31 -22.92
CA SER A 24 -33.37 -28.47 -22.15
C SER A 24 -32.45 -29.01 -21.03
N SER A 25 -32.94 -29.43 -19.90
CA SER A 25 -34.21 -29.51 -19.19
C SER A 25 -33.98 -30.24 -17.85
N SER A 26 -34.65 -29.72 -16.81
CA SER A 26 -35.26 -30.43 -15.69
C SER A 26 -34.60 -31.65 -15.03
N HIS A 27 -34.45 -31.59 -13.70
CA HIS A 27 -35.26 -32.50 -12.83
C HIS A 27 -35.28 -32.02 -11.37
N ILE A 28 -36.49 -31.90 -10.91
CA ILE A 28 -36.94 -31.68 -9.54
C ILE A 28 -36.80 -32.99 -8.76
N ARG A 29 -36.35 -32.93 -7.51
CA ARG A 29 -36.90 -33.77 -6.45
C ARG A 29 -36.74 -33.13 -5.09
N SER A 30 -37.87 -32.84 -4.51
CA SER A 30 -38.16 -32.56 -3.12
C SER A 30 -38.07 -33.84 -2.26
N SER A 31 -37.59 -33.67 -1.02
CA SER A 31 -38.10 -34.49 0.08
C SER A 31 -38.04 -33.71 1.38
N SER A 32 -39.21 -33.52 1.91
CA SER A 32 -39.58 -33.04 3.22
C SER A 32 -39.22 -34.04 4.34
N GLY A 33 -38.85 -33.52 5.50
CA GLY A 33 -38.71 -34.28 6.73
C GLY A 33 -38.96 -33.39 7.93
N VAL A 34 -40.17 -33.44 8.47
CA VAL A 34 -40.64 -32.82 9.71
C VAL A 34 -40.45 -33.79 10.87
N ALA A 35 -40.05 -33.30 12.04
CA ALA A 35 -40.43 -33.80 13.38
C ALA A 35 -39.82 -32.84 14.42
N THR A 36 -40.61 -32.01 15.04
CA THR A 36 -41.36 -32.05 16.30
C THR A 36 -40.57 -32.24 17.59
N SER A 37 -40.51 -31.16 18.31
CA SER A 37 -40.82 -30.85 19.72
C SER A 37 -40.55 -31.88 20.80
N THR A 38 -40.03 -31.42 21.95
CA THR A 38 -40.77 -31.44 23.21
C THR A 38 -40.09 -30.59 24.29
N ASN A 39 -40.95 -29.92 25.07
CA ASN A 39 -40.71 -29.14 26.29
C ASN A 39 -40.25 -30.00 27.49
N ASN A 40 -39.59 -29.37 28.48
CA ASN A 40 -40.09 -29.31 29.87
C ASN A 40 -39.08 -28.45 30.69
N SER A 41 -39.48 -27.34 31.20
CA SER A 41 -40.05 -26.88 32.49
C SER A 41 -39.50 -27.58 33.76
N GLY A 42 -39.09 -26.74 34.68
CA GLY A 42 -38.85 -27.14 36.07
C GLY A 42 -38.23 -26.05 36.95
N ASN A 43 -39.10 -25.32 37.61
CA ASN A 43 -38.92 -24.41 38.75
C ASN A 43 -38.01 -24.92 39.84
N ALA A 44 -37.36 -24.03 40.61
CA ALA A 44 -37.79 -23.73 41.97
C ALA A 44 -36.88 -22.73 42.69
N VAL A 45 -37.53 -21.83 43.36
CA VAL A 45 -37.19 -20.78 44.28
C VAL A 45 -36.75 -21.32 45.65
N SER A 46 -35.84 -20.63 46.35
CA SER A 46 -35.87 -20.36 47.80
C SER A 46 -34.65 -19.51 48.18
N ASP A 47 -34.79 -18.39 48.52
CA ASP A 47 -35.02 -17.43 49.59
C ASP A 47 -34.36 -17.76 50.92
N LEU A 48 -33.88 -16.64 51.58
CA LEU A 48 -33.56 -16.41 52.96
C LEU A 48 -32.09 -16.44 53.41
N GLY A 49 -31.70 -15.26 53.95
CA GLY A 49 -30.72 -15.20 55.00
C GLY A 49 -29.92 -13.87 55.04
N VAL A 50 -30.53 -12.87 55.67
CA VAL A 50 -29.86 -11.65 56.14
C VAL A 50 -28.99 -11.96 57.33
N ASP A 51 -27.75 -11.50 57.38
CA ASP A 51 -27.16 -11.02 58.62
C ASP A 51 -26.08 -9.95 58.42
N HIS A 52 -26.29 -8.88 59.11
CA HIS A 52 -25.37 -7.76 59.31
C HIS A 52 -24.20 -8.16 60.21
N ASN A 53 -22.96 -7.85 59.80
CA ASN A 53 -22.02 -7.30 60.76
C ASN A 53 -20.98 -6.37 60.12
N GLN A 54 -20.93 -5.15 60.62
CA GLN A 54 -19.98 -4.11 60.26
C GLN A 54 -18.61 -4.43 60.83
N SER A 55 -17.58 -4.32 60.03
CA SER A 55 -16.25 -3.94 60.50
C SER A 55 -15.53 -3.13 59.44
N SER A 56 -15.41 -1.85 59.71
CA SER A 56 -14.68 -0.88 58.93
C SER A 56 -13.17 -1.10 59.05
N SER A 57 -12.53 -1.46 57.99
CA SER A 57 -11.08 -1.23 57.81
C SER A 57 -10.82 -0.54 56.48
N ARG A 58 -10.54 0.75 56.52
CA ARG A 58 -10.06 1.54 55.40
C ARG A 58 -8.72 0.98 54.95
N PRO A 59 -8.51 0.73 53.67
CA PRO A 59 -7.17 0.54 53.14
C PRO A 59 -6.44 1.88 53.10
N LEU A 60 -5.27 1.92 53.70
CA LEU A 60 -4.33 3.03 53.59
C LEU A 60 -3.87 3.15 52.16
N TYR A 61 -4.29 4.21 51.46
CA TYR A 61 -3.72 4.60 50.20
C TYR A 61 -2.29 5.09 50.44
N PHE A 62 -1.30 4.29 50.09
CA PHE A 62 0.06 4.75 49.88
C PHE A 62 0.07 5.50 48.56
N ALA A 63 0.21 6.83 48.60
CA ALA A 63 0.55 7.60 47.41
C ALA A 63 1.93 7.13 46.90
N PRO A 64 2.07 6.81 45.60
CA PRO A 64 3.39 6.52 45.05
C PRO A 64 4.23 7.79 45.09
N SER A 65 5.42 7.67 45.64
CA SER A 65 6.44 8.74 45.64
C SER A 65 6.69 9.21 44.20
N PRO A 66 6.92 10.50 43.96
CA PRO A 66 7.24 10.99 42.64
C PRO A 66 8.52 10.30 42.14
N PRO A 67 8.58 9.86 40.88
CA PRO A 67 9.78 9.24 40.35
C PRO A 67 10.92 10.26 40.42
N SER A 68 12.02 9.86 41.06
CA SER A 68 13.28 10.59 41.05
C SER A 68 13.64 10.99 39.64
N SER A 69 14.12 12.20 39.47
CA SER A 69 14.63 12.74 38.22
C SER A 69 15.57 11.76 37.54
N ALA A 70 15.02 10.91 36.67
CA ALA A 70 15.80 10.12 35.74
C ALA A 70 16.51 11.12 34.83
N SER A 71 17.83 11.11 34.92
CA SER A 71 18.71 11.80 33.99
C SER A 71 18.18 11.62 32.57
N ARG A 72 17.87 12.75 31.92
CA ARG A 72 17.64 12.80 30.48
C ARG A 72 18.91 12.25 29.83
N SER A 73 18.94 10.95 29.60
CA SER A 73 19.85 10.39 28.62
C SER A 73 19.55 11.13 27.32
N ASN A 74 20.52 11.81 26.78
CA ASN A 74 20.52 12.30 25.40
C ASN A 74 20.23 11.11 24.50
N VAL A 75 18.95 10.86 24.20
CA VAL A 75 18.54 10.00 23.11
C VAL A 75 18.95 10.76 21.87
N SER A 76 20.18 10.50 21.42
CA SER A 76 20.56 10.72 20.04
C SER A 76 19.40 10.11 19.23
N SER A 77 18.58 10.96 18.65
CA SER A 77 17.46 10.53 17.82
C SER A 77 18.08 9.73 16.69
N ASN A 78 17.99 8.39 16.79
CA ASN A 78 18.40 7.50 15.73
C ASN A 78 17.45 7.75 14.55
N ASN A 79 17.80 8.69 13.68
CA ASN A 79 17.12 9.05 12.42
C ASN A 79 17.10 7.89 11.39
N ASN A 80 17.30 6.65 11.85
CA ASN A 80 17.51 5.47 10.99
C ASN A 80 16.25 4.66 10.75
N LYS A 81 15.08 5.08 11.28
CA LYS A 81 13.81 4.41 11.06
C LYS A 81 13.05 5.14 9.95
N LEU A 82 13.07 4.58 8.78
CA LEU A 82 12.37 5.11 7.61
C LEU A 82 11.24 4.19 7.19
N VAL A 83 10.26 4.73 6.50
CA VAL A 83 9.19 3.97 5.85
C VAL A 83 8.66 4.75 4.66
N MET A 84 8.22 4.05 3.63
CA MET A 84 7.45 4.61 2.53
C MET A 84 6.06 3.99 2.51
N ILE A 85 5.04 4.82 2.29
CA ILE A 85 3.64 4.42 2.25
C ILE A 85 3.12 4.63 0.84
N GLY A 86 2.59 3.57 0.24
CA GLY A 86 1.93 3.59 -1.06
C GLY A 86 0.44 3.29 -0.95
N PHE A 87 -0.33 3.82 -1.91
CA PHE A 87 -1.73 3.48 -2.13
C PHE A 87 -1.93 3.15 -3.60
N ASP A 88 -2.58 2.02 -3.89
CA ASP A 88 -2.87 1.59 -5.25
C ASP A 88 -4.38 1.69 -5.55
N ASP A 89 -4.74 1.65 -6.84
CA ASP A 89 -6.09 1.44 -7.36
C ASP A 89 -7.06 2.61 -7.24
N SER A 90 -6.63 3.82 -6.93
CA SER A 90 -7.48 5.02 -6.95
C SER A 90 -8.78 4.91 -6.13
N TYR A 91 -8.76 4.23 -4.99
CA TYR A 91 -9.95 4.09 -4.15
C TYR A 91 -10.35 5.40 -3.46
N LYS A 92 -11.64 5.74 -3.48
CA LYS A 92 -12.20 6.91 -2.78
C LYS A 92 -11.96 6.87 -1.27
N SER A 93 -11.93 5.67 -0.69
CA SER A 93 -11.66 5.44 0.74
C SER A 93 -10.29 5.96 1.19
N GLN A 94 -9.32 6.05 0.29
CA GLN A 94 -7.99 6.62 0.56
C GLN A 94 -8.09 8.11 0.90
N ILE A 95 -8.98 8.84 0.21
CA ILE A 95 -9.26 10.26 0.49
C ILE A 95 -10.11 10.42 1.73
N LEU A 96 -11.14 9.59 1.87
CA LEU A 96 -12.12 9.74 2.96
C LEU A 96 -11.56 9.32 4.31
N TYR A 97 -10.69 8.33 4.35
CA TYR A 97 -10.23 7.71 5.59
C TYR A 97 -8.71 7.77 5.80
N ALA A 98 -7.91 7.43 4.77
CA ALA A 98 -6.46 7.40 4.96
C ALA A 98 -5.86 8.80 5.05
N LYS A 99 -6.24 9.71 4.14
CA LYS A 99 -5.68 11.07 4.11
C LYS A 99 -5.83 11.83 5.44
N PRO A 100 -7.01 11.89 6.10
CA PRO A 100 -7.15 12.57 7.39
C PRO A 100 -6.26 11.97 8.49
N ILE A 101 -6.02 10.66 8.45
CA ILE A 101 -5.13 9.98 9.41
C ILE A 101 -3.67 10.34 9.12
N LEU A 102 -3.26 10.36 7.85
CA LEU A 102 -1.92 10.80 7.46
C LEU A 102 -1.68 12.26 7.86
N ASP A 103 -2.63 13.16 7.56
CA ASP A 103 -2.54 14.57 7.90
C ASP A 103 -2.39 14.80 9.41
N LYS A 104 -3.10 14.03 10.23
CA LYS A 104 -2.99 14.10 11.71
C LYS A 104 -1.55 13.93 12.20
N TYR A 105 -0.75 13.13 11.52
CA TYR A 105 0.64 12.87 11.91
C TYR A 105 1.66 13.62 11.02
N GLY A 106 1.20 14.45 10.08
CA GLY A 106 2.05 15.15 9.12
C GLY A 106 2.72 14.20 8.11
N PHE A 107 2.17 13.02 7.90
CA PHE A 107 2.70 12.03 6.98
C PHE A 107 2.25 12.30 5.55
N LYS A 108 3.12 11.99 4.60
CA LYS A 108 2.82 12.02 3.16
C LYS A 108 2.98 10.62 2.59
N ALA A 109 2.25 10.33 1.50
CA ALA A 109 2.24 9.03 0.86
C ALA A 109 2.27 9.17 -0.67
N SER A 110 2.64 8.08 -1.36
CA SER A 110 2.63 7.98 -2.81
C SER A 110 1.40 7.22 -3.28
N PHE A 111 0.65 7.78 -4.22
CA PHE A 111 -0.58 7.22 -4.75
C PHE A 111 -0.35 6.78 -6.20
N PHE A 112 -0.62 5.52 -6.47
CA PHE A 112 -0.46 4.88 -7.78
C PHE A 112 -1.81 4.76 -8.46
N GLU A 113 -2.04 5.60 -9.46
CA GLU A 113 -3.35 5.85 -10.03
C GLU A 113 -3.59 5.03 -11.30
N VAL A 114 -4.74 4.35 -11.36
CA VAL A 114 -5.25 3.70 -12.57
C VAL A 114 -6.08 4.72 -13.34
N CYS A 115 -5.54 5.23 -14.44
CA CYS A 115 -6.06 6.44 -15.07
C CYS A 115 -7.55 6.35 -15.46
N THR A 116 -8.01 5.24 -16.05
CA THR A 116 -9.41 5.08 -16.45
C THR A 116 -10.38 4.83 -15.29
N TRP A 117 -9.88 4.59 -14.08
CA TRP A 117 -10.73 4.40 -12.91
C TRP A 117 -11.08 5.71 -12.22
N ILE A 118 -10.28 6.76 -12.42
CA ILE A 118 -10.51 8.07 -11.82
C ILE A 118 -11.83 8.64 -12.34
N GLY A 119 -12.76 8.95 -11.44
CA GLY A 119 -14.08 9.48 -11.74
C GLY A 119 -15.08 8.49 -12.34
N LYS A 120 -14.71 7.21 -12.50
CA LYS A 120 -15.54 6.22 -13.17
C LYS A 120 -16.74 5.77 -12.33
N THR A 121 -16.55 5.64 -11.04
CA THR A 121 -17.59 5.20 -10.07
C THR A 121 -17.45 6.00 -8.77
N LYS A 122 -18.48 5.93 -7.91
CA LYS A 122 -18.50 6.66 -6.63
C LYS A 122 -17.44 6.20 -5.62
N ASP A 123 -16.95 4.99 -5.78
CA ASP A 123 -15.91 4.36 -4.93
C ASP A 123 -14.49 4.59 -5.45
N ARG A 124 -14.35 5.37 -6.53
CA ARG A 124 -13.07 5.81 -7.07
C ARG A 124 -12.83 7.31 -6.80
N GLN A 125 -11.56 7.69 -6.74
CA GLN A 125 -11.14 9.08 -6.66
C GLN A 125 -11.61 9.84 -7.90
N THR A 126 -11.83 11.14 -7.75
CA THR A 126 -12.09 12.06 -8.85
C THR A 126 -10.83 12.83 -9.21
N TRP A 127 -10.81 13.49 -10.38
CA TRP A 127 -9.70 14.39 -10.73
C TRP A 127 -9.52 15.56 -9.76
N GLN A 128 -10.61 15.99 -9.10
CA GLN A 128 -10.52 17.00 -8.03
C GLN A 128 -9.81 16.43 -6.78
N ASP A 129 -10.05 15.16 -6.45
CA ASP A 129 -9.32 14.50 -5.35
C ASP A 129 -7.82 14.39 -5.68
N ILE A 130 -7.48 13.99 -6.90
CA ILE A 130 -6.09 13.92 -7.39
C ILE A 130 -5.41 15.30 -7.28
N ALA A 131 -6.06 16.35 -7.76
CA ALA A 131 -5.55 17.72 -7.67
C ALA A 131 -5.40 18.17 -6.20
N ALA A 132 -6.28 17.74 -5.29
CA ALA A 132 -6.18 18.04 -3.87
C ALA A 132 -4.99 17.32 -3.23
N LEU A 133 -4.81 16.02 -3.51
CA LEU A 133 -3.64 15.25 -3.05
C LEU A 133 -2.33 15.92 -3.48
N GLN A 134 -2.25 16.35 -4.73
CA GLN A 134 -1.06 17.01 -5.28
C GLN A 134 -0.77 18.34 -4.58
N ARG A 135 -1.78 19.18 -4.36
CA ARG A 135 -1.62 20.45 -3.62
C ARG A 135 -1.17 20.24 -2.18
N ASP A 136 -1.60 19.15 -1.58
CA ASP A 136 -1.22 18.77 -0.20
C ASP A 136 0.15 18.08 -0.13
N GLY A 137 0.89 18.00 -1.26
CA GLY A 137 2.25 17.45 -1.31
C GLY A 137 2.31 15.93 -1.23
N MET A 138 1.22 15.23 -1.58
CA MET A 138 1.27 13.79 -1.83
C MET A 138 1.94 13.52 -3.19
N ASP A 139 2.54 12.37 -3.32
CA ASP A 139 3.20 11.91 -4.54
C ASP A 139 2.21 11.12 -5.40
N LEU A 140 2.06 11.49 -6.66
CA LEU A 140 1.09 10.89 -7.57
C LEU A 140 1.81 10.18 -8.71
N GLU A 141 1.61 8.89 -8.80
CA GLU A 141 2.35 7.99 -9.67
C GLU A 141 1.42 7.10 -10.49
N SER A 142 1.95 6.34 -11.43
CA SER A 142 1.16 5.59 -12.40
C SER A 142 0.97 4.12 -12.03
N HIS A 143 -0.26 3.60 -12.21
CA HIS A 143 -0.63 2.19 -12.06
C HIS A 143 -1.33 1.63 -13.30
N THR A 144 -0.82 1.97 -14.48
CA THR A 144 -1.36 1.66 -15.81
C THR A 144 -2.63 2.43 -16.19
N MET A 145 -3.06 2.21 -17.41
CA MET A 145 -4.28 2.82 -17.94
C MET A 145 -5.53 2.17 -17.37
N THR A 146 -5.59 0.83 -17.34
CA THR A 146 -6.79 0.05 -16.99
C THR A 146 -6.58 -1.01 -15.90
N HIS A 147 -5.41 -1.04 -15.24
CA HIS A 147 -4.98 -2.09 -14.31
C HIS A 147 -4.82 -3.46 -15.01
N ALA A 148 -4.25 -3.45 -16.22
CA ALA A 148 -4.12 -4.64 -17.03
C ALA A 148 -3.09 -5.65 -16.46
N HIS A 149 -3.34 -6.93 -16.70
CA HIS A 149 -2.38 -8.01 -16.45
C HIS A 149 -1.28 -7.97 -17.53
N LEU A 150 -0.23 -7.17 -17.31
CA LEU A 150 0.79 -6.85 -18.32
C LEU A 150 1.42 -8.06 -19.00
N PRO A 151 1.75 -9.19 -18.29
CA PRO A 151 2.29 -10.38 -18.95
C PRO A 151 1.42 -10.96 -20.09
N THR A 152 0.10 -10.78 -20.03
CA THR A 152 -0.79 -11.26 -21.11
C THR A 152 -0.75 -10.39 -22.36
N LEU A 153 -0.16 -9.19 -22.28
CA LEU A 153 -0.07 -8.24 -23.39
C LEU A 153 1.23 -8.33 -24.18
N LEU A 154 2.09 -9.33 -23.90
CA LEU A 154 3.38 -9.49 -24.57
C LEU A 154 3.26 -9.73 -26.09
N SER A 155 2.16 -10.33 -26.53
CA SER A 155 1.84 -10.52 -27.95
C SER A 155 1.24 -9.27 -28.62
N SER A 156 0.95 -8.21 -27.86
CA SER A 156 0.31 -7.00 -28.35
C SER A 156 1.07 -5.73 -27.89
N PRO A 157 2.20 -5.40 -28.54
CA PRO A 157 3.05 -4.28 -28.13
C PRO A 157 2.34 -2.93 -28.08
N SER A 158 1.33 -2.72 -28.93
CA SER A 158 0.51 -1.50 -28.93
C SER A 158 -0.35 -1.38 -27.66
N GLN A 159 -0.96 -2.47 -27.21
CA GLN A 159 -1.72 -2.49 -25.96
C GLN A 159 -0.81 -2.33 -24.75
N LEU A 160 0.36 -2.98 -24.76
CA LEU A 160 1.34 -2.80 -23.68
C LEU A 160 1.80 -1.33 -23.60
N THR A 161 2.05 -0.69 -24.74
CA THR A 161 2.40 0.74 -24.79
C THR A 161 1.25 1.63 -24.32
N TYR A 162 0.01 1.29 -24.69
CA TYR A 162 -1.19 2.01 -24.21
C TYR A 162 -1.32 1.94 -22.67
N GLU A 163 -1.14 0.76 -22.09
CA GLU A 163 -1.22 0.58 -20.64
C GLU A 163 -0.14 1.37 -19.90
N ILE A 164 1.08 1.35 -20.38
CA ILE A 164 2.25 1.92 -19.70
C ILE A 164 2.46 3.39 -20.09
N GLY A 165 2.64 3.68 -21.36
CA GLY A 165 2.88 5.03 -21.85
C GLY A 165 1.63 5.89 -21.92
N GLY A 166 0.49 5.27 -22.28
CA GLY A 166 -0.82 5.94 -22.29
C GLY A 166 -1.23 6.42 -20.91
N SER A 167 -0.98 5.64 -19.84
CA SER A 167 -1.27 6.07 -18.47
C SER A 167 -0.46 7.31 -18.05
N LYS A 168 0.83 7.36 -18.41
CA LYS A 168 1.65 8.55 -18.17
C LYS A 168 1.07 9.78 -18.86
N GLN A 169 0.71 9.64 -20.13
CA GLN A 169 0.10 10.75 -20.88
C GLN A 169 -1.25 11.17 -20.32
N CYS A 170 -2.07 10.21 -19.90
CA CYS A 170 -3.36 10.46 -19.26
C CYS A 170 -3.19 11.28 -17.97
N LEU A 171 -2.29 10.90 -17.09
CA LEU A 171 -1.97 11.63 -15.87
C LEU A 171 -1.41 13.02 -16.17
N ALA A 172 -0.51 13.12 -17.14
CA ALA A 172 0.08 14.40 -17.58
C ALA A 172 -0.97 15.39 -18.11
N ASN A 173 -1.98 14.92 -18.84
CA ASN A 173 -3.10 15.74 -19.32
C ASN A 173 -3.94 16.36 -18.19
N HIS A 174 -3.80 15.81 -16.96
CA HIS A 174 -4.45 16.33 -15.75
C HIS A 174 -3.44 16.99 -14.78
N GLY A 175 -2.24 17.33 -15.26
CA GLY A 175 -1.23 18.05 -14.48
C GLY A 175 -0.40 17.20 -13.53
N VAL A 176 -0.47 15.86 -13.62
CA VAL A 176 0.33 14.93 -12.81
C VAL A 176 1.55 14.47 -13.59
N ASN A 177 2.75 14.76 -13.07
CA ASN A 177 4.02 14.29 -13.65
C ASN A 177 4.48 13.00 -12.97
N ALA A 178 3.85 11.88 -13.30
CA ALA A 178 4.23 10.58 -12.76
C ALA A 178 5.64 10.17 -13.24
N THR A 179 6.51 9.81 -12.32
CA THR A 179 7.92 9.44 -12.57
C THR A 179 8.21 8.00 -12.22
N ILE A 180 7.33 7.36 -11.47
CA ILE A 180 7.43 5.99 -10.99
C ILE A 180 6.24 5.19 -11.52
N PHE A 181 6.50 3.94 -11.84
CA PHE A 181 5.49 3.00 -12.30
C PHE A 181 5.22 1.94 -11.22
N GLY A 182 3.96 1.67 -10.90
CA GLY A 182 3.54 0.54 -10.09
C GLY A 182 3.04 -0.60 -11.00
N TYR A 183 3.64 -1.79 -10.88
CA TYR A 183 3.17 -2.94 -11.64
C TYR A 183 1.85 -3.47 -11.07
N PRO A 184 0.74 -3.51 -11.85
CA PRO A 184 -0.48 -4.16 -11.40
C PRO A 184 -0.23 -5.62 -11.01
N LEU A 185 -0.88 -6.06 -9.92
CA LEU A 185 -0.73 -7.42 -9.39
C LEU A 185 0.72 -7.82 -9.04
N ASN A 186 1.64 -6.85 -9.00
CA ASN A 186 3.08 -7.05 -8.83
C ASN A 186 3.71 -7.91 -9.96
N LEU A 187 3.17 -7.90 -11.16
CA LEU A 187 3.57 -8.76 -12.27
C LEU A 187 4.19 -7.96 -13.42
N GLY A 188 5.30 -8.47 -13.96
CA GLY A 188 5.96 -7.93 -15.15
C GLY A 188 7.35 -7.35 -14.94
N SER A 189 7.77 -7.13 -13.69
CA SER A 189 9.14 -6.68 -13.38
C SER A 189 10.22 -7.73 -13.71
N ASP A 190 9.82 -9.00 -13.79
CA ASP A 190 10.65 -10.14 -14.21
C ASP A 190 10.72 -10.34 -15.74
N ARG A 191 10.04 -9.48 -16.52
CA ARG A 191 9.90 -9.59 -17.97
C ARG A 191 10.62 -8.44 -18.68
N PRO A 192 11.83 -8.67 -19.26
CA PRO A 192 12.60 -7.63 -19.93
C PRO A 192 11.83 -6.85 -21.00
N SER A 193 10.93 -7.52 -21.74
CA SER A 193 10.10 -6.86 -22.76
C SER A 193 9.11 -5.86 -22.16
N ILE A 194 8.54 -6.10 -20.96
CA ILE A 194 7.69 -5.18 -20.25
C ILE A 194 8.54 -4.05 -19.66
N VAL A 195 9.63 -4.40 -18.97
CA VAL A 195 10.53 -3.45 -18.33
C VAL A 195 11.13 -2.47 -19.34
N ASN A 196 11.47 -2.94 -20.55
CA ASN A 196 11.92 -2.09 -21.64
C ASN A 196 10.90 -1.03 -22.07
N VAL A 197 9.60 -1.34 -21.98
CA VAL A 197 8.54 -0.34 -22.23
C VAL A 197 8.42 0.62 -21.05
N VAL A 198 8.43 0.13 -19.81
CA VAL A 198 8.40 0.96 -18.60
C VAL A 198 9.55 1.96 -18.61
N ALA A 199 10.77 1.52 -18.94
CA ALA A 199 11.98 2.34 -18.97
C ALA A 199 11.95 3.48 -19.99
N LYS A 200 11.07 3.43 -21.00
CA LYS A 200 10.87 4.54 -21.95
C LYS A 200 10.10 5.72 -21.33
N TYR A 201 9.28 5.46 -20.30
CA TYR A 201 8.35 6.43 -19.78
C TYR A 201 8.62 6.82 -18.32
N TYR A 202 9.20 5.94 -17.52
CA TYR A 202 9.37 6.12 -16.09
C TYR A 202 10.83 5.96 -15.66
N ASN A 203 11.21 6.66 -14.60
CA ASN A 203 12.56 6.61 -14.05
C ASN A 203 12.77 5.38 -13.16
N LEU A 204 11.74 5.00 -12.44
CA LEU A 204 11.73 3.91 -11.47
C LEU A 204 10.45 3.08 -11.65
N ALA A 205 10.45 1.85 -11.12
CA ALA A 205 9.23 1.08 -11.02
C ALA A 205 9.21 0.23 -9.74
N ARG A 206 8.01 0.19 -9.12
CA ARG A 206 7.73 -0.57 -7.90
C ARG A 206 6.97 -1.85 -8.24
N SER A 207 7.46 -2.94 -7.69
CA SER A 207 6.76 -4.23 -7.63
C SER A 207 6.41 -4.61 -6.19
N GLY A 208 6.06 -5.85 -5.94
CA GLY A 208 5.72 -6.36 -4.61
C GLY A 208 6.63 -7.49 -4.14
N SER A 209 6.15 -8.20 -3.11
CA SER A 209 6.67 -9.49 -2.64
C SER A 209 7.94 -9.47 -1.78
N ALA A 210 8.32 -8.34 -1.21
CA ALA A 210 9.35 -8.30 -0.19
C ALA A 210 9.11 -7.19 0.84
N PRO A 211 9.39 -7.43 2.13
CA PRO A 211 9.15 -6.46 3.20
C PRO A 211 10.10 -5.26 3.17
N LEU A 212 11.26 -5.40 2.53
CA LEU A 212 12.29 -4.38 2.49
C LEU A 212 12.76 -4.11 1.07
N MET A 213 12.95 -2.84 0.77
CA MET A 213 13.80 -2.36 -0.31
C MET A 213 15.19 -2.10 0.22
N PHE A 214 16.23 -2.47 -0.53
CA PHE A 214 17.63 -2.16 -0.22
C PHE A 214 18.16 -1.04 -1.10
N LEU A 215 18.89 -0.08 -0.52
CA LEU A 215 19.42 1.07 -1.25
C LEU A 215 20.65 0.73 -2.08
N ASN A 216 21.39 -0.31 -1.69
CA ASN A 216 22.51 -0.81 -2.48
C ASN A 216 22.58 -2.33 -2.44
N CYS A 217 23.24 -2.90 -3.44
CA CYS A 217 23.40 -4.33 -3.58
C CYS A 217 24.70 -4.87 -3.00
N ASN A 218 25.59 -3.99 -2.55
CA ASN A 218 26.90 -4.37 -2.06
C ASN A 218 26.82 -4.74 -0.58
N GLY A 219 26.66 -6.02 -0.29
CA GLY A 219 26.94 -6.55 1.03
C GLY A 219 25.73 -6.93 1.88
N TYR A 220 24.50 -6.75 1.41
CA TYR A 220 23.34 -7.14 2.18
C TYR A 220 22.43 -8.06 1.41
N LEU A 221 22.25 -9.24 1.97
CA LEU A 221 21.22 -10.20 1.66
C LEU A 221 20.77 -10.15 0.19
N LYS A 222 21.69 -10.50 -0.69
CA LYS A 222 21.38 -10.77 -2.11
C LYS A 222 20.19 -11.69 -2.27
N GLU A 223 19.88 -12.46 -1.23
CA GLU A 223 18.76 -13.36 -1.14
C GLU A 223 17.40 -12.66 -1.11
N SER A 224 17.32 -11.42 -0.60
CA SER A 224 16.07 -10.64 -0.58
C SER A 224 15.89 -9.74 -1.80
N GLN A 225 16.94 -9.57 -2.61
CA GLN A 225 16.90 -8.97 -3.95
C GLN A 225 17.62 -9.92 -4.90
N ASN A 226 16.86 -10.72 -5.62
CA ASN A 226 17.40 -11.78 -6.48
C ASN A 226 18.36 -11.28 -7.57
N ASP A 227 18.26 -10.01 -7.94
CA ASP A 227 19.17 -9.36 -8.87
C ASP A 227 19.37 -7.91 -8.45
N CYS A 228 20.53 -7.64 -7.87
CA CYS A 228 20.96 -6.32 -7.49
C CYS A 228 21.77 -5.60 -8.57
N SER A 229 21.94 -6.21 -9.73
CA SER A 229 22.73 -5.68 -10.81
C SER A 229 21.86 -4.95 -11.82
N THR A 230 22.17 -3.72 -12.13
CA THR A 230 21.52 -3.00 -13.24
C THR A 230 21.98 -3.52 -14.59
N TYR A 231 23.19 -4.10 -14.65
CA TYR A 231 23.78 -4.66 -15.86
C TYR A 231 24.15 -6.12 -15.63
N SER A 232 23.85 -6.96 -16.61
CA SER A 232 24.34 -8.32 -16.67
C SER A 232 25.83 -8.36 -17.01
N ALA A 233 26.47 -9.52 -16.84
CA ALA A 233 27.91 -9.71 -17.14
C ALA A 233 28.30 -9.36 -18.58
N ASN A 234 27.38 -9.39 -19.53
CA ASN A 234 27.57 -8.99 -20.90
C ASN A 234 27.27 -7.50 -21.18
N GLY A 235 27.12 -6.69 -20.14
CA GLY A 235 26.85 -5.26 -20.23
C GLY A 235 25.42 -4.87 -20.62
N LYS A 236 24.49 -5.85 -20.72
CA LYS A 236 23.10 -5.58 -21.03
C LYS A 236 22.36 -5.12 -19.77
N LEU A 237 21.55 -4.08 -19.91
CA LEU A 237 20.69 -3.59 -18.83
C LEU A 237 19.72 -4.69 -18.36
N THR A 238 19.77 -5.03 -17.08
CA THR A 238 18.89 -6.05 -16.47
C THR A 238 17.65 -5.46 -15.84
N TYR A 239 17.68 -4.15 -15.53
CA TYR A 239 16.60 -3.42 -14.84
C TYR A 239 16.34 -3.88 -13.39
N ALA A 240 17.24 -4.69 -12.82
CA ALA A 240 17.16 -5.04 -11.43
C ALA A 240 17.17 -3.78 -10.55
N ASN A 241 16.57 -3.82 -9.39
CA ASN A 241 16.44 -2.72 -8.45
C ASN A 241 15.66 -1.51 -8.99
N ARG A 242 16.16 -0.86 -10.04
CA ARG A 242 15.59 0.39 -10.56
C ARG A 242 14.15 0.21 -11.05
N TYR A 243 13.87 -0.90 -11.72
CA TYR A 243 12.55 -1.22 -12.26
C TYR A 243 11.89 -2.41 -11.57
N ASP A 244 12.39 -2.74 -10.37
CA ASP A 244 11.84 -3.80 -9.51
C ASP A 244 11.99 -3.45 -8.02
N ILE A 245 11.68 -2.20 -7.67
CA ILE A 245 11.70 -1.73 -6.27
C ILE A 245 10.70 -2.55 -5.47
N LYS A 246 11.20 -3.27 -4.46
CA LYS A 246 10.39 -4.16 -3.65
C LYS A 246 9.50 -3.41 -2.67
N SER A 247 8.25 -3.84 -2.56
CA SER A 247 7.30 -3.37 -1.58
C SER A 247 6.47 -4.54 -1.03
N ASP A 248 5.83 -4.34 0.11
CA ASP A 248 4.91 -5.29 0.69
C ASP A 248 3.48 -4.77 0.58
N SER A 249 2.66 -5.41 -0.24
CA SER A 249 1.25 -5.07 -0.33
C SER A 249 0.52 -5.62 0.89
N PHE A 250 -0.21 -4.73 1.60
CA PHE A 250 -1.04 -5.14 2.71
C PHE A 250 -2.06 -6.19 2.26
N ARG A 251 -2.01 -7.34 2.91
CA ARG A 251 -2.97 -8.43 2.74
C ARG A 251 -3.12 -9.16 4.08
N HIS A 252 -4.36 -9.25 4.56
CA HIS A 252 -4.66 -10.00 5.79
C HIS A 252 -4.95 -11.49 5.55
N VAL A 253 -4.84 -11.96 4.31
CA VAL A 253 -5.04 -13.37 3.92
C VAL A 253 -3.82 -13.83 3.14
N ASP A 254 -3.24 -14.93 3.54
CA ASP A 254 -2.29 -15.71 2.75
C ASP A 254 -2.84 -17.11 2.45
N SER A 255 -2.04 -18.00 1.87
CA SER A 255 -2.48 -19.33 1.46
C SER A 255 -2.97 -20.21 2.63
N ASN A 256 -2.59 -19.89 3.87
CA ASN A 256 -2.78 -20.76 5.02
C ASN A 256 -3.51 -20.09 6.18
N HIS A 257 -3.67 -18.76 6.17
CA HIS A 257 -4.20 -18.03 7.30
C HIS A 257 -4.95 -16.77 6.92
N ASN A 258 -6.02 -16.49 7.66
CA ASN A 258 -6.76 -15.23 7.62
C ASN A 258 -6.48 -14.47 8.91
N TYR A 259 -5.67 -13.44 8.81
CA TYR A 259 -5.18 -12.68 9.96
C TYR A 259 -6.24 -11.70 10.47
N SER A 260 -6.49 -11.76 11.77
CA SER A 260 -7.29 -10.73 12.45
C SER A 260 -6.56 -9.38 12.50
N PRO A 261 -7.27 -8.26 12.72
CA PRO A 261 -6.61 -6.96 12.83
C PRO A 261 -5.49 -6.87 13.89
N PRO A 262 -5.60 -7.49 15.09
CA PRO A 262 -4.47 -7.55 16.03
C PRO A 262 -3.24 -8.29 15.50
N GLU A 263 -3.43 -9.42 14.81
CA GLU A 263 -2.33 -10.19 14.22
C GLU A 263 -1.66 -9.40 13.09
N GLU A 264 -2.44 -8.74 12.24
CA GLU A 264 -1.92 -7.86 11.17
C GLU A 264 -1.15 -6.66 11.75
N PHE A 265 -1.58 -6.12 12.89
CA PHE A 265 -0.81 -5.08 13.55
C PHE A 265 0.56 -5.60 14.02
N GLN A 266 0.63 -6.80 14.58
CA GLN A 266 1.91 -7.41 14.96
C GLN A 266 2.82 -7.65 13.75
N LYS A 267 2.27 -8.17 12.66
CA LYS A 267 3.01 -8.34 11.39
C LYS A 267 3.53 -6.99 10.87
N PHE A 268 2.71 -5.95 10.92
CA PHE A 268 3.13 -4.61 10.54
C PHE A 268 4.31 -4.13 11.39
N VAL A 269 4.26 -4.26 12.71
CA VAL A 269 5.35 -3.89 13.62
C VAL A 269 6.63 -4.66 13.28
N GLN A 270 6.55 -5.95 13.03
CA GLN A 270 7.70 -6.77 12.62
C GLN A 270 8.30 -6.28 11.30
N ARG A 271 7.46 -6.00 10.29
CA ARG A 271 7.91 -5.45 9.00
C ARG A 271 8.60 -4.11 9.15
N MET A 272 8.02 -3.19 9.89
CA MET A 272 8.62 -1.86 10.08
C MET A 272 9.98 -1.93 10.79
N ASN A 273 10.12 -2.85 11.76
CA ASN A 273 11.35 -3.02 12.52
C ASN A 273 12.39 -3.90 11.80
N SER A 274 12.03 -4.61 10.74
CA SER A 274 12.98 -5.48 10.00
C SER A 274 14.16 -4.72 9.37
N GLN A 275 14.07 -3.40 9.22
CA GLN A 275 15.16 -2.54 8.75
C GLN A 275 16.27 -2.31 9.79
N ILE A 276 15.99 -2.52 11.10
CA ILE A 276 16.90 -2.12 12.19
C ILE A 276 18.30 -2.74 12.04
N PRO A 277 18.47 -4.03 11.71
CA PRO A 277 19.79 -4.63 11.55
C PRO A 277 20.61 -4.04 10.40
N TYR A 278 19.97 -3.43 9.42
CA TYR A 278 20.59 -2.87 8.22
C TYR A 278 20.89 -1.38 8.33
N ASN A 279 20.14 -0.65 9.16
CA ASN A 279 20.24 0.79 9.33
C ASN A 279 21.02 1.11 10.60
N THR A 280 22.33 0.99 10.52
CA THR A 280 23.24 1.17 11.66
C THR A 280 24.23 2.31 11.42
N ASN A 281 24.79 2.85 12.49
CA ASN A 281 25.84 3.88 12.43
C ASN A 281 25.48 5.12 11.59
N GLY A 282 24.21 5.53 11.62
CA GLY A 282 23.74 6.68 10.84
C GLY A 282 23.54 6.41 9.35
N LYS A 283 23.78 5.17 8.88
CA LYS A 283 23.57 4.78 7.48
C LYS A 283 22.22 4.13 7.31
N ILE A 284 21.55 4.48 6.23
CA ILE A 284 20.33 3.84 5.77
C ILE A 284 20.68 2.89 4.63
N ASN A 285 20.40 1.61 4.79
CA ASN A 285 20.62 0.58 3.77
C ASN A 285 19.35 -0.11 3.32
N ALA A 286 18.31 -0.09 4.16
CA ALA A 286 17.04 -0.74 3.86
C ALA A 286 15.85 0.13 4.32
N ILE A 287 14.77 0.12 3.54
CA ILE A 287 13.54 0.86 3.84
C ILE A 287 12.34 -0.07 3.59
N PRO A 288 11.46 -0.28 4.57
CA PRO A 288 10.18 -0.93 4.31
C PRO A 288 9.28 -0.01 3.47
N ILE A 289 8.70 -0.57 2.43
CA ILE A 289 7.67 0.08 1.62
C ILE A 289 6.39 -0.74 1.78
N ILE A 290 5.35 -0.12 2.32
CA ILE A 290 4.05 -0.77 2.48
C ILE A 290 3.02 -0.14 1.55
N THR A 291 2.27 -0.98 0.83
CA THR A 291 1.24 -0.54 -0.11
C THR A 291 -0.14 -0.97 0.38
N TYR A 292 -1.04 -0.02 0.45
CA TYR A 292 -2.45 -0.21 0.81
C TYR A 292 -3.33 -0.06 -0.44
N HIS A 293 -4.58 -0.54 -0.34
CA HIS A 293 -5.58 -0.41 -1.39
C HIS A 293 -6.83 0.25 -0.81
N ASN A 294 -7.84 -0.55 -0.46
CA ASN A 294 -9.11 -0.07 0.06
C ASN A 294 -9.12 0.02 1.59
N LEU A 295 -9.79 1.04 2.13
CA LEU A 295 -10.05 1.17 3.57
C LEU A 295 -11.55 1.04 3.84
N THR A 296 -11.92 0.43 4.97
CA THR A 296 -13.32 0.24 5.37
C THR A 296 -13.52 0.37 6.88
N ASN A 297 -14.71 0.79 7.29
CA ASN A 297 -15.16 0.69 8.69
C ASN A 297 -15.88 -0.65 8.98
N SER A 298 -16.05 -1.49 7.96
CA SER A 298 -16.80 -2.75 8.02
C SER A 298 -15.86 -3.94 8.18
N LEU A 299 -16.01 -4.71 9.27
CA LEU A 299 -15.29 -5.99 9.42
C LEU A 299 -15.75 -7.02 8.38
N GLN A 300 -16.98 -6.93 7.89
CA GLN A 300 -17.47 -7.79 6.82
C GLN A 300 -16.70 -7.54 5.52
N ASP A 301 -16.46 -6.28 5.14
CA ASP A 301 -15.69 -5.95 3.95
C ASP A 301 -14.21 -6.28 4.13
N TYR A 302 -13.65 -6.08 5.31
CA TYR A 302 -12.32 -6.57 5.66
C TYR A 302 -12.20 -8.06 5.39
N ASN A 303 -13.08 -8.89 5.94
CA ASN A 303 -13.04 -10.34 5.78
C ASN A 303 -13.29 -10.82 4.33
N ARG A 304 -13.98 -10.00 3.51
CA ARG A 304 -14.33 -10.35 2.13
C ARG A 304 -13.19 -10.08 1.14
N MET A 305 -12.38 -9.04 1.38
CA MET A 305 -11.38 -8.57 0.42
C MET A 305 -10.00 -8.52 1.06
N ALA A 306 -9.14 -9.44 0.70
CA ALA A 306 -7.81 -9.65 1.30
C ALA A 306 -6.92 -8.39 1.36
N SER A 307 -7.04 -7.47 0.40
CA SER A 307 -6.27 -6.21 0.33
C SER A 307 -6.97 -5.02 1.00
N THR A 308 -8.13 -5.23 1.65
CA THR A 308 -8.84 -4.19 2.39
C THR A 308 -8.35 -4.12 3.83
N ILE A 309 -8.07 -2.92 4.32
CA ILE A 309 -7.71 -2.68 5.72
C ILE A 309 -8.84 -1.95 6.45
N THR A 310 -9.03 -2.22 7.75
CA THR A 310 -9.96 -1.40 8.53
C THR A 310 -9.33 -0.04 8.84
N VAL A 311 -10.19 1.00 8.88
CA VAL A 311 -9.77 2.37 9.25
C VAL A 311 -9.10 2.38 10.63
N ALA A 312 -9.63 1.60 11.58
CA ALA A 312 -9.06 1.50 12.93
C ALA A 312 -7.65 0.90 12.92
N LEU A 313 -7.43 -0.19 12.16
CA LEU A 313 -6.11 -0.82 12.03
C LEU A 313 -5.12 0.12 11.34
N PHE A 314 -5.53 0.79 10.26
CA PHE A 314 -4.69 1.77 9.59
C PHE A 314 -4.29 2.92 10.54
N ALA A 315 -5.24 3.47 11.30
CA ALA A 315 -4.96 4.50 12.29
C ALA A 315 -3.98 4.03 13.37
N GLN A 316 -4.11 2.79 13.83
CA GLN A 316 -3.19 2.17 14.81
C GLN A 316 -1.78 2.03 14.23
N GLN A 317 -1.66 1.63 12.95
CA GLN A 317 -0.37 1.53 12.25
C GLN A 317 0.30 2.91 12.11
N MET A 318 -0.42 3.94 11.69
CA MET A 318 0.11 5.30 11.58
C MET A 318 0.51 5.88 12.94
N LYS A 319 -0.31 5.63 13.97
CA LYS A 319 0.06 5.99 15.35
C LYS A 319 1.36 5.33 15.79
N TYR A 320 1.54 4.05 15.50
CA TYR A 320 2.77 3.32 15.82
C TYR A 320 3.99 3.96 15.15
N LEU A 321 3.91 4.30 13.87
CA LEU A 321 5.00 4.96 13.15
C LEU A 321 5.38 6.30 13.81
N HIS A 322 4.38 7.12 14.13
CA HIS A 322 4.57 8.41 14.78
C HIS A 322 5.23 8.25 16.16
N ASP A 323 4.66 7.42 17.02
CA ASP A 323 5.09 7.27 18.42
C ASP A 323 6.48 6.62 18.54
N ASN A 324 6.90 5.86 17.55
CA ASN A 324 8.21 5.20 17.50
C ASN A 324 9.25 5.95 16.65
N GLY A 325 8.95 7.18 16.24
CA GLY A 325 9.88 8.09 15.59
C GLY A 325 10.26 7.68 14.17
N PHE A 326 9.36 6.99 13.44
CA PHE A 326 9.58 6.71 12.03
C PHE A 326 9.40 7.98 11.20
N ARG A 327 10.31 8.17 10.24
CA ARG A 327 10.16 9.18 9.20
C ARG A 327 9.49 8.54 7.99
N VAL A 328 8.38 9.13 7.56
CA VAL A 328 7.67 8.69 6.37
C VAL A 328 8.19 9.48 5.17
N LEU A 329 8.63 8.77 4.14
CA LEU A 329 9.17 9.32 2.91
C LEU A 329 8.24 9.02 1.73
N LEU A 330 8.28 9.87 0.72
CA LEU A 330 7.66 9.64 -0.59
C LEU A 330 8.55 8.77 -1.47
N LEU A 331 7.96 7.96 -2.35
CA LEU A 331 8.75 7.15 -3.27
C LEU A 331 9.55 8.02 -4.26
N ASN A 332 9.04 9.18 -4.67
CA ASN A 332 9.77 10.09 -5.56
C ASN A 332 10.99 10.79 -4.91
N GLN A 333 11.19 10.58 -3.60
CA GLN A 333 12.44 10.98 -2.93
C GLN A 333 13.59 9.99 -3.18
N LEU A 334 13.30 8.82 -3.73
CA LEU A 334 14.36 7.91 -4.20
C LEU A 334 15.03 8.47 -5.45
N VAL A 335 16.35 8.45 -5.45
CA VAL A 335 17.19 8.78 -6.61
C VAL A 335 18.06 7.57 -6.92
N TYR A 336 18.06 7.15 -8.16
CA TYR A 336 18.92 6.05 -8.59
C TYR A 336 20.17 6.58 -9.28
N ASP A 337 21.34 6.15 -8.79
CA ASP A 337 22.64 6.36 -9.42
C ASP A 337 23.00 5.14 -10.29
N PRO A 338 22.96 5.27 -11.64
CA PRO A 338 23.26 4.16 -12.54
C PRO A 338 24.76 3.79 -12.56
N ASN A 339 25.63 4.70 -12.17
CA ASN A 339 27.09 4.45 -12.21
C ASN A 339 27.52 3.51 -11.07
N ASN A 340 26.90 3.69 -9.90
CA ASN A 340 27.22 2.92 -8.71
C ASN A 340 26.19 1.83 -8.40
N ASN A 341 25.08 1.78 -9.14
CA ASN A 341 23.95 0.88 -8.89
C ASN A 341 23.41 0.98 -7.45
N VAL A 342 23.18 2.21 -7.01
CA VAL A 342 22.69 2.53 -5.67
C VAL A 342 21.51 3.49 -5.72
N PHE A 343 20.71 3.47 -4.67
CA PHE A 343 19.70 4.48 -4.43
C PHE A 343 20.18 5.45 -3.35
N ASP A 344 19.88 6.72 -3.58
CA ASP A 344 19.99 7.78 -2.58
C ASP A 344 18.61 8.33 -2.25
N ILE A 345 18.52 9.05 -1.13
CA ILE A 345 17.29 9.73 -0.70
C ILE A 345 17.52 11.24 -0.86
N LYS A 346 16.71 11.88 -1.71
CA LYS A 346 16.72 13.35 -1.85
C LYS A 346 16.48 14.01 -0.50
N ASN A 347 17.27 15.00 -0.17
CA ASN A 347 17.10 15.84 1.02
C ASN A 347 17.11 15.09 2.35
N ALA A 348 17.85 13.99 2.46
CA ALA A 348 18.04 13.31 3.76
C ALA A 348 18.56 14.25 4.86
N SER A 349 19.28 15.31 4.49
CA SER A 349 19.85 16.31 5.40
C SER A 349 18.93 17.49 5.75
N SER A 350 17.84 17.76 5.01
CA SER A 350 16.98 18.95 5.22
C SER A 350 15.79 18.71 6.14
N TYR A 351 15.56 17.48 6.61
CA TYR A 351 14.46 17.15 7.53
C TYR A 351 14.86 17.12 9.01
N THR A 352 16.03 17.64 9.35
CA THR A 352 16.37 17.98 10.72
C THR A 352 15.76 19.33 11.04
N THR A 353 14.89 19.35 12.04
CA THR A 353 14.29 20.53 12.69
C THR A 353 13.05 21.13 12.02
N ASN A 354 11.88 20.72 12.50
CA ASN A 354 10.77 21.63 12.84
C ASN A 354 9.74 20.94 13.76
N ALA A 355 10.21 20.37 14.87
CA ALA A 355 9.34 19.90 15.96
C ALA A 355 9.37 20.83 17.19
N ALA A 356 9.71 22.10 16.98
CA ALA A 356 9.82 23.05 18.10
C ALA A 356 9.29 24.43 17.75
N THR A 357 8.06 24.57 17.24
CA THR A 357 7.36 25.86 17.27
C THR A 357 5.87 25.67 17.02
N LEU A 358 5.17 25.06 17.96
CA LEU A 358 3.72 25.19 18.11
C LEU A 358 3.37 25.03 19.60
N VAL A 359 3.89 25.95 20.40
CA VAL A 359 3.30 26.32 21.69
C VAL A 359 3.37 27.85 21.74
N ARG A 360 2.31 28.48 21.31
CA ARG A 360 1.78 29.75 21.79
C ARG A 360 0.32 29.87 21.41
#